data_d700715d9b2f9ec325ccbe2bc757ace1
#
_entry.id   d700715d9b2f9ec325ccbe2bc757ace1
#
_cell.length_a   1.000
_cell.length_b   1.000
_cell.length_c   1.000
_cell.angle_alpha   90.00
_cell.angle_beta   90.00
_cell.angle_gamma   90.00
#
_symmetry.space_group_name_H-M   'P 1'
#
loop_
_entity.id
_entity.type
_entity.pdbx_description
1 polymer ?
#
loop_
_entity_poly.entity_id
_entity_poly.type
_entity_poly.pdbx_seq_one_letter_code
_entity_poly.pdbx_strand_id
1 'polypeptide(L)'
;MGFKLGNVDSKASLIFENEYYDLSEISNGKLTNNMNDILHSIDVVEELYSDIDKFEPTGSLDDVKLGPPITNSNNCFAVGLNYRNHAEESAMEIPPFPMVFTKHTTCICGPHDDIEMRSDIVDYEAELVAVIGVDGKNISADDAWNHVAGLTVGQDISDRSVQFHASPPQFNLGKSFDTFGPIGPILVSPDLFNDKSSLKLECSVNDELRQKDNTNDLIFDIPYIISYISEFITLKTGDLIFTGTPAGVGATQGKLLKDGDILSTTIEEIGTMKNKCVRISDHSNSSFIPEFIKDKMPSKEND
;
A
#
# COMPACT_ATOMS: atom_id res chain seq x y z
N MET A 1 8.08 16.05 15.43
CA MET A 1 8.56 16.65 14.16
C MET A 1 8.39 15.60 13.07
N GLY A 2 8.27 16.02 11.81
CA GLY A 2 7.99 15.04 10.75
C GLY A 2 9.19 14.79 9.84
N PHE A 3 9.08 13.77 8.98
CA PHE A 3 10.09 13.41 7.99
C PHE A 3 9.44 12.76 6.76
N LYS A 4 10.18 12.74 5.66
CA LYS A 4 9.90 11.93 4.48
C LYS A 4 11.07 11.01 4.21
N LEU A 5 10.81 9.70 4.08
CA LEU A 5 11.80 8.68 3.80
C LEU A 5 11.54 8.02 2.44
N GLY A 6 12.61 7.82 1.69
CA GLY A 6 12.61 7.06 0.44
C GLY A 6 13.67 5.96 0.45
N ASN A 7 13.39 4.89 -0.29
CA ASN A 7 14.36 3.86 -0.60
C ASN A 7 14.95 4.17 -1.98
N VAL A 8 16.06 4.91 -2.01
CA VAL A 8 16.69 5.39 -3.24
C VAL A 8 17.84 4.47 -3.61
N ASP A 9 17.76 3.77 -4.74
CA ASP A 9 18.76 2.80 -5.19
C ASP A 9 19.17 1.79 -4.09
N SER A 10 18.17 1.31 -3.33
CA SER A 10 18.34 0.40 -2.19
C SER A 10 19.01 1.02 -0.95
N LYS A 11 19.00 2.34 -0.83
CA LYS A 11 19.53 3.07 0.32
C LYS A 11 18.45 3.93 0.97
N ALA A 12 18.45 3.95 2.29
CA ALA A 12 17.59 4.82 3.08
C ALA A 12 18.01 6.28 2.92
N SER A 13 17.08 7.12 2.50
CA SER A 13 17.33 8.53 2.24
C SER A 13 16.20 9.41 2.78
N LEU A 14 16.52 10.60 3.28
CA LEU A 14 15.53 11.66 3.46
C LEU A 14 15.13 12.23 2.12
N ILE A 15 13.86 12.60 2.00
CA ILE A 15 13.30 13.23 0.81
C ILE A 15 12.82 14.63 1.17
N PHE A 16 13.32 15.63 0.47
CA PHE A 16 12.86 17.00 0.62
C PHE A 16 12.68 17.62 -0.78
N GLU A 17 11.48 18.10 -1.06
CA GLU A 17 11.07 18.51 -2.41
C GLU A 17 11.34 17.42 -3.45
N ASN A 18 12.14 17.67 -4.48
CA ASN A 18 12.55 16.71 -5.50
C ASN A 18 13.99 16.19 -5.30
N GLU A 19 14.53 16.34 -4.11
CA GLU A 19 15.89 15.96 -3.77
C GLU A 19 15.92 14.84 -2.73
N TYR A 20 17.01 14.07 -2.72
CA TYR A 20 17.24 13.05 -1.70
C TYR A 20 18.61 13.24 -1.03
N TYR A 21 18.67 12.81 0.24
CA TYR A 21 19.84 12.92 1.11
C TYR A 21 20.12 11.53 1.70
N ASP A 22 21.24 10.90 1.34
CA ASP A 22 21.67 9.60 1.85
C ASP A 22 21.86 9.69 3.38
N LEU A 23 21.06 8.95 4.14
CA LEU A 23 21.05 9.01 5.59
C LEU A 23 22.37 8.60 6.22
N SER A 24 23.09 7.65 5.62
CA SER A 24 24.41 7.25 6.11
C SER A 24 25.44 8.39 5.94
N GLU A 25 25.36 9.12 4.83
CA GLU A 25 26.26 10.25 4.56
C GLU A 25 25.98 11.41 5.51
N ILE A 26 24.75 11.94 5.57
CA ILE A 26 24.42 13.12 6.38
C ILE A 26 24.48 12.84 7.89
N SER A 27 24.32 11.58 8.32
CA SER A 27 24.49 11.19 9.73
C SER A 27 25.95 10.91 10.11
N ASN A 28 26.91 11.03 9.18
CA ASN A 28 28.31 10.64 9.37
C ASN A 28 28.45 9.17 9.82
N GLY A 29 27.67 8.27 9.21
CA GLY A 29 27.69 6.84 9.47
C GLY A 29 27.03 6.39 10.79
N LYS A 30 26.27 7.26 11.48
CA LYS A 30 25.47 6.88 12.64
C LYS A 30 24.26 6.05 12.26
N LEU A 31 23.66 6.34 11.11
CA LEU A 31 22.54 5.58 10.53
C LEU A 31 23.04 4.67 9.42
N THR A 32 22.38 3.53 9.26
CA THR A 32 22.65 2.59 8.17
C THR A 32 21.89 2.99 6.90
N ASN A 33 22.20 2.31 5.78
CA ASN A 33 21.44 2.45 4.54
C ASN A 33 20.19 1.56 4.48
N ASN A 34 19.91 0.78 5.52
CA ASN A 34 18.81 -0.18 5.53
C ASN A 34 17.52 0.50 6.04
N MET A 35 16.48 0.52 5.20
CA MET A 35 15.20 1.13 5.52
C MET A 35 14.57 0.59 6.81
N ASN A 36 14.67 -0.72 7.07
CA ASN A 36 14.09 -1.31 8.26
C ASN A 36 14.82 -0.90 9.55
N ASP A 37 16.16 -0.77 9.49
CA ASP A 37 16.96 -0.34 10.65
C ASP A 37 16.66 1.12 11.00
N ILE A 38 16.40 1.96 10.00
CA ILE A 38 16.09 3.39 10.18
C ILE A 38 14.84 3.60 11.04
N LEU A 39 13.85 2.72 10.94
CA LEU A 39 12.62 2.83 11.74
C LEU A 39 12.86 2.70 13.25
N HIS A 40 13.98 2.15 13.68
CA HIS A 40 14.39 2.08 15.10
C HIS A 40 15.14 3.34 15.58
N SER A 41 15.32 4.34 14.69
CA SER A 41 16.06 5.58 14.96
C SER A 41 15.32 6.80 14.47
N ILE A 42 13.98 6.78 14.55
CA ILE A 42 13.09 7.84 14.02
C ILE A 42 13.43 9.21 14.64
N ASP A 43 13.77 9.26 15.91
CA ASP A 43 14.21 10.47 16.61
C ASP A 43 15.41 11.14 15.94
N VAL A 44 16.41 10.37 15.53
CA VAL A 44 17.58 10.88 14.79
C VAL A 44 17.19 11.31 13.38
N VAL A 45 16.28 10.57 12.73
CA VAL A 45 15.77 10.92 11.39
C VAL A 45 15.02 12.25 11.42
N GLU A 46 14.18 12.47 12.42
CA GLU A 46 13.45 13.74 12.61
C GLU A 46 14.39 14.92 12.87
N GLU A 47 15.45 14.72 13.68
CA GLU A 47 16.48 15.74 13.91
C GLU A 47 17.17 16.13 12.61
N LEU A 48 17.60 15.14 11.81
CA LEU A 48 18.25 15.37 10.52
C LEU A 48 17.32 16.07 9.52
N TYR A 49 16.04 15.67 9.49
CA TYR A 49 15.06 16.30 8.61
C TYR A 49 14.79 17.76 9.00
N SER A 50 14.75 18.07 10.29
CA SER A 50 14.60 19.45 10.78
C SER A 50 15.79 20.35 10.41
N ASP A 51 16.96 19.75 10.23
CA ASP A 51 18.22 20.42 9.89
C ASP A 51 18.58 20.27 8.40
N ILE A 52 17.63 19.86 7.55
CA ILE A 52 17.88 19.48 6.16
C ILE A 52 18.62 20.57 5.35
N ASP A 53 18.30 21.83 5.61
CA ASP A 53 18.94 22.99 4.97
C ASP A 53 20.45 23.12 5.25
N LYS A 54 20.99 22.34 6.20
CA LYS A 54 22.43 22.33 6.54
C LYS A 54 23.23 21.34 5.71
N PHE A 55 22.53 20.49 4.94
CA PHE A 55 23.15 19.45 4.13
C PHE A 55 23.03 19.76 2.64
N GLU A 56 24.02 19.34 1.87
CA GLU A 56 23.91 19.30 0.41
C GLU A 56 23.13 18.05 -0.01
N PRO A 57 22.22 18.16 -0.98
CA PRO A 57 21.50 16.98 -1.48
C PRO A 57 22.47 15.99 -2.13
N THR A 58 22.20 14.70 -1.97
CA THR A 58 22.95 13.64 -2.65
C THR A 58 22.60 13.59 -4.15
N GLY A 59 21.36 13.93 -4.50
CA GLY A 59 20.91 14.00 -5.89
C GLY A 59 19.42 14.31 -6.05
N SER A 60 18.95 14.23 -7.30
CA SER A 60 17.55 14.43 -7.67
C SER A 60 16.79 13.11 -7.77
N LEU A 61 15.51 13.12 -7.38
CA LEU A 61 14.61 11.96 -7.52
C LEU A 61 14.33 11.60 -8.99
N ASP A 62 14.53 12.54 -9.93
CA ASP A 62 14.33 12.29 -11.37
C ASP A 62 15.36 11.31 -11.96
N ASP A 63 16.51 11.14 -11.31
CA ASP A 63 17.65 10.38 -11.82
C ASP A 63 17.84 9.01 -11.16
N VAL A 64 16.91 8.60 -10.27
CA VAL A 64 17.09 7.42 -9.43
C VAL A 64 15.89 6.49 -9.45
N LYS A 65 16.12 5.24 -9.03
CA LYS A 65 15.04 4.26 -8.83
C LYS A 65 14.59 4.25 -7.38
N LEU A 66 13.29 4.47 -7.16
CA LEU A 66 12.67 4.28 -5.85
C LEU A 66 12.27 2.80 -5.67
N GLY A 67 12.70 2.22 -4.58
CA GLY A 67 12.23 0.92 -4.09
C GLY A 67 11.09 1.05 -3.07
N PRO A 68 10.56 -0.07 -2.56
CA PRO A 68 9.56 -0.03 -1.51
C PRO A 68 10.15 0.65 -0.24
N PRO A 69 9.42 1.56 0.40
CA PRO A 69 9.91 2.23 1.62
C PRO A 69 10.06 1.29 2.81
N ILE A 70 9.44 0.11 2.77
CA ILE A 70 9.64 -0.98 3.72
C ILE A 70 10.02 -2.22 2.91
N THR A 71 11.20 -2.76 3.17
CA THR A 71 11.76 -3.87 2.37
C THR A 71 11.58 -5.24 3.01
N ASN A 72 11.37 -5.28 4.32
CA ASN A 72 11.23 -6.52 5.07
C ASN A 72 10.30 -6.30 6.28
N SER A 73 9.02 -6.53 6.06
CA SER A 73 8.00 -6.47 7.11
C SER A 73 7.86 -7.83 7.81
N ASN A 74 7.63 -7.84 9.12
CA ASN A 74 7.31 -9.08 9.85
C ASN A 74 5.88 -9.52 9.54
N ASN A 75 4.94 -8.58 9.49
CA ASN A 75 3.55 -8.84 9.19
C ASN A 75 3.04 -7.81 8.18
N CYS A 76 2.17 -8.27 7.29
CA CYS A 76 1.44 -7.42 6.37
C CYS A 76 -0.05 -7.69 6.58
N PHE A 77 -0.70 -6.83 7.35
CA PHE A 77 -2.14 -6.87 7.60
C PHE A 77 -2.87 -6.11 6.51
N ALA A 78 -4.11 -6.53 6.24
CA ALA A 78 -5.00 -5.82 5.35
C ALA A 78 -6.45 -5.88 5.89
N VAL A 79 -7.26 -4.88 5.56
CA VAL A 79 -8.63 -4.74 6.04
C VAL A 79 -9.59 -4.76 4.86
N GLY A 80 -10.38 -5.81 4.74
CA GLY A 80 -11.42 -5.93 3.72
C GLY A 80 -12.65 -5.09 4.03
N LEU A 81 -13.29 -4.58 2.97
CA LEU A 81 -14.59 -3.87 3.04
C LEU A 81 -14.58 -2.69 4.02
N ASN A 82 -13.60 -1.82 3.92
CA ASN A 82 -13.39 -0.74 4.88
C ASN A 82 -13.74 0.68 4.36
N TYR A 83 -14.40 0.81 3.20
CA TYR A 83 -14.98 2.06 2.72
C TYR A 83 -16.50 1.92 2.58
N ARG A 84 -17.25 2.96 2.98
CA ARG A 84 -18.72 2.92 2.94
C ARG A 84 -19.26 2.76 1.53
N ASN A 85 -18.71 3.54 0.59
CA ASN A 85 -19.12 3.45 -0.81
C ASN A 85 -18.74 2.11 -1.46
N HIS A 86 -17.65 1.45 -1.05
CA HIS A 86 -17.30 0.11 -1.52
C HIS A 86 -18.26 -0.95 -0.98
N ALA A 87 -18.71 -0.83 0.27
CA ALA A 87 -19.74 -1.70 0.84
C ALA A 87 -21.08 -1.56 0.07
N GLU A 88 -21.47 -0.34 -0.25
CA GLU A 88 -22.66 -0.05 -1.06
C GLU A 88 -22.55 -0.62 -2.47
N GLU A 89 -21.42 -0.40 -3.17
CA GLU A 89 -21.16 -0.93 -4.51
C GLU A 89 -21.24 -2.46 -4.56
N SER A 90 -20.69 -3.11 -3.52
CA SER A 90 -20.67 -4.57 -3.40
C SER A 90 -21.96 -5.16 -2.88
N ALA A 91 -22.95 -4.34 -2.50
CA ALA A 91 -24.20 -4.74 -1.84
C ALA A 91 -23.95 -5.60 -0.57
N MET A 92 -22.87 -5.30 0.15
CA MET A 92 -22.50 -5.98 1.39
C MET A 92 -22.87 -5.13 2.60
N GLU A 93 -23.30 -5.79 3.68
CA GLU A 93 -23.51 -5.11 4.96
C GLU A 93 -22.17 -4.67 5.55
N ILE A 94 -22.17 -3.50 6.18
CA ILE A 94 -20.99 -3.01 6.91
C ILE A 94 -20.69 -3.98 8.06
N PRO A 95 -19.49 -4.55 8.13
CA PRO A 95 -19.14 -5.48 9.19
C PRO A 95 -19.07 -4.76 10.55
N PRO A 96 -19.45 -5.41 11.66
CA PRO A 96 -19.40 -4.81 13.00
C PRO A 96 -17.97 -4.62 13.53
N PHE A 97 -16.98 -5.30 12.93
CA PHE A 97 -15.56 -5.25 13.26
C PHE A 97 -14.71 -5.31 11.99
N PRO A 98 -13.44 -4.82 12.01
CA PRO A 98 -12.54 -4.91 10.87
C PRO A 98 -12.37 -6.35 10.38
N MET A 99 -12.56 -6.58 9.09
CA MET A 99 -12.31 -7.86 8.44
C MET A 99 -10.81 -7.99 8.13
N VAL A 100 -10.01 -8.30 9.15
CA VAL A 100 -8.56 -8.39 9.03
C VAL A 100 -8.15 -9.70 8.38
N PHE A 101 -7.31 -9.62 7.36
CA PHE A 101 -6.57 -10.73 6.77
C PHE A 101 -5.09 -10.36 6.65
N THR A 102 -4.26 -11.30 6.19
CA THR A 102 -2.83 -11.05 5.99
C THR A 102 -2.45 -11.25 4.54
N LYS A 103 -1.50 -10.45 4.07
CA LYS A 103 -0.74 -10.71 2.85
C LYS A 103 0.62 -11.32 3.23
N HIS A 104 1.14 -12.24 2.44
CA HIS A 104 2.52 -12.69 2.61
C HIS A 104 3.48 -11.57 2.26
N THR A 105 4.47 -11.33 3.11
CA THR A 105 5.40 -10.19 2.97
C THR A 105 6.25 -10.25 1.70
N THR A 106 6.37 -11.44 1.09
CA THR A 106 7.03 -11.61 -0.21
C THR A 106 6.30 -10.96 -1.38
N CYS A 107 5.04 -10.56 -1.21
CA CYS A 107 4.31 -9.83 -2.24
C CYS A 107 4.73 -8.36 -2.37
N ILE A 108 5.46 -7.82 -1.38
CA ILE A 108 5.84 -6.41 -1.35
C ILE A 108 6.87 -6.12 -2.44
N CYS A 109 6.60 -5.07 -3.21
CA CYS A 109 7.47 -4.55 -4.26
C CYS A 109 7.43 -3.03 -4.30
N GLY A 110 8.24 -2.43 -5.16
CA GLY A 110 8.43 -0.99 -5.24
C GLY A 110 7.36 -0.26 -6.06
N PRO A 111 7.36 1.07 -5.97
CA PRO A 111 6.35 1.92 -6.60
C PRO A 111 6.39 1.91 -8.14
N HIS A 112 7.43 1.35 -8.73
CA HIS A 112 7.65 1.29 -10.18
C HIS A 112 8.02 -0.11 -10.66
N ASP A 113 7.90 -1.13 -9.79
CA ASP A 113 8.11 -2.52 -10.18
C ASP A 113 6.91 -3.04 -10.96
N ASP A 114 7.14 -4.01 -11.84
CA ASP A 114 6.10 -4.65 -12.63
C ASP A 114 5.19 -5.51 -11.73
N ILE A 115 3.89 -5.51 -12.03
CA ILE A 115 2.91 -6.44 -11.42
C ILE A 115 2.85 -7.69 -12.30
N GLU A 116 3.35 -8.80 -11.76
CA GLU A 116 3.46 -10.08 -12.46
C GLU A 116 2.14 -10.87 -12.38
N MET A 117 1.34 -10.79 -13.42
CA MET A 117 0.05 -11.47 -13.48
C MET A 117 0.16 -12.91 -13.97
N ARG A 118 -0.54 -13.83 -13.32
CA ARG A 118 -0.61 -15.26 -13.66
C ARG A 118 -1.97 -15.67 -14.23
N SER A 119 -2.99 -14.84 -14.15
CA SER A 119 -4.33 -15.07 -14.68
C SER A 119 -4.88 -13.80 -15.34
N ASP A 120 -5.99 -13.94 -16.07
CA ASP A 120 -6.72 -12.80 -16.67
C ASP A 120 -7.73 -12.18 -15.69
N ILE A 121 -7.75 -12.66 -14.45
CA ILE A 121 -8.74 -12.27 -13.43
C ILE A 121 -8.03 -11.53 -12.29
N VAL A 122 -7.07 -10.67 -12.65
CA VAL A 122 -6.32 -9.83 -11.71
C VAL A 122 -6.96 -8.45 -11.63
N ASP A 123 -7.13 -7.98 -10.40
CA ASP A 123 -7.82 -6.75 -10.05
C ASP A 123 -6.92 -5.83 -9.22
N TYR A 124 -7.26 -4.55 -9.17
CA TYR A 124 -6.56 -3.50 -8.43
C TYR A 124 -7.41 -3.03 -7.24
N GLU A 125 -6.73 -2.66 -6.17
CA GLU A 125 -7.30 -2.06 -4.97
C GLU A 125 -6.33 -1.01 -4.43
N ALA A 126 -6.58 0.26 -4.73
CA ALA A 126 -5.77 1.37 -4.22
C ALA A 126 -6.03 1.60 -2.74
N GLU A 127 -4.98 1.69 -1.95
CA GLU A 127 -5.07 1.77 -0.49
C GLU A 127 -4.07 2.74 0.13
N LEU A 128 -4.48 3.38 1.22
CA LEU A 128 -3.54 3.97 2.16
C LEU A 128 -2.92 2.86 3.00
N VAL A 129 -1.60 2.90 3.21
CA VAL A 129 -0.88 1.93 4.03
C VAL A 129 -0.23 2.63 5.21
N ALA A 130 -0.55 2.18 6.42
CA ALA A 130 0.13 2.62 7.63
C ALA A 130 1.31 1.69 7.96
N VAL A 131 2.43 2.29 8.35
CA VAL A 131 3.65 1.59 8.76
C VAL A 131 3.84 1.76 10.26
N ILE A 132 3.97 0.66 11.00
CA ILE A 132 4.21 0.68 12.43
C ILE A 132 5.68 1.09 12.71
N GLY A 133 5.87 2.06 13.59
CA GLY A 133 7.17 2.58 14.01
C GLY A 133 7.59 2.15 15.41
N VAL A 134 6.63 1.84 16.27
CA VAL A 134 6.88 1.45 17.67
C VAL A 134 6.10 0.19 17.99
N ASP A 135 6.81 -0.83 18.51
CA ASP A 135 6.17 -2.08 18.94
C ASP A 135 5.06 -1.82 19.96
N GLY A 136 3.95 -2.56 19.84
CA GLY A 136 2.85 -2.39 20.78
C GLY A 136 1.89 -3.58 20.88
N LYS A 137 1.29 -3.70 22.05
CA LYS A 137 0.23 -4.66 22.38
C LYS A 137 -0.84 -3.95 23.19
N ASN A 138 -2.12 -4.20 22.91
CA ASN A 138 -3.26 -3.52 23.53
C ASN A 138 -3.14 -1.98 23.44
N ILE A 139 -2.81 -1.48 22.26
CA ILE A 139 -2.69 -0.04 21.98
C ILE A 139 -4.09 0.57 22.01
N SER A 140 -4.27 1.66 22.76
CA SER A 140 -5.54 2.41 22.70
C SER A 140 -5.66 3.20 21.40
N ALA A 141 -6.87 3.44 20.93
CA ALA A 141 -7.08 4.26 19.75
C ALA A 141 -6.50 5.69 19.92
N ASP A 142 -6.57 6.25 21.12
CA ASP A 142 -6.02 7.58 21.42
C ASP A 142 -4.49 7.63 21.31
N ASP A 143 -3.81 6.50 21.52
CA ASP A 143 -2.34 6.38 21.46
C ASP A 143 -1.82 5.84 20.12
N ALA A 144 -2.70 5.38 19.25
CA ALA A 144 -2.36 4.64 18.05
C ALA A 144 -1.40 5.40 17.11
N TRP A 145 -1.58 6.72 16.96
CA TRP A 145 -0.70 7.53 16.11
C TRP A 145 0.75 7.59 16.61
N ASN A 146 1.00 7.41 17.91
CA ASN A 146 2.34 7.35 18.47
C ASN A 146 3.07 6.04 18.09
N HIS A 147 2.34 5.06 17.56
CA HIS A 147 2.89 3.81 17.06
C HIS A 147 3.09 3.79 15.53
N VAL A 148 2.70 4.84 14.81
CA VAL A 148 2.81 4.93 13.35
C VAL A 148 4.06 5.71 12.96
N ALA A 149 4.97 5.05 12.22
CA ALA A 149 6.15 5.70 11.63
C ALA A 149 5.77 6.63 10.48
N GLY A 150 4.81 6.21 9.65
CA GLY A 150 4.40 6.97 8.50
C GLY A 150 3.29 6.30 7.70
N LEU A 151 2.85 7.03 6.67
CA LEU A 151 1.86 6.59 5.70
C LEU A 151 2.51 6.51 4.31
N THR A 152 2.07 5.53 3.52
CA THR A 152 2.51 5.36 2.13
C THR A 152 1.35 4.92 1.24
N VAL A 153 1.50 5.02 -0.08
CA VAL A 153 0.53 4.48 -1.04
C VAL A 153 0.73 2.98 -1.16
N GLY A 154 -0.33 2.22 -1.37
CA GLY A 154 -0.27 0.79 -1.65
C GLY A 154 -1.31 0.34 -2.67
N GLN A 155 -1.10 -0.88 -3.17
CA GLN A 155 -2.06 -1.61 -3.97
C GLN A 155 -2.24 -3.02 -3.40
N ASP A 156 -3.47 -3.41 -3.07
CA ASP A 156 -3.82 -4.77 -2.69
C ASP A 156 -4.26 -5.56 -3.92
N ILE A 157 -3.28 -5.84 -4.81
CA ILE A 157 -3.54 -6.58 -6.05
C ILE A 157 -4.12 -7.95 -5.73
N SER A 158 -5.14 -8.34 -6.48
CA SER A 158 -5.98 -9.50 -6.18
C SER A 158 -6.18 -10.39 -7.40
N ASP A 159 -5.77 -11.64 -7.33
CA ASP A 159 -6.25 -12.66 -8.26
C ASP A 159 -7.61 -13.17 -7.78
N ARG A 160 -8.67 -12.69 -8.44
CA ARG A 160 -10.05 -13.02 -8.03
C ARG A 160 -10.40 -14.48 -8.23
N SER A 161 -9.70 -15.19 -9.14
CA SER A 161 -9.94 -16.61 -9.33
C SER A 161 -9.48 -17.42 -8.12
N VAL A 162 -8.31 -17.10 -7.58
CA VAL A 162 -7.78 -17.77 -6.38
C VAL A 162 -8.53 -17.33 -5.13
N GLN A 163 -8.86 -16.03 -5.02
CA GLN A 163 -9.60 -15.48 -3.89
C GLN A 163 -10.97 -16.15 -3.70
N PHE A 164 -11.69 -16.41 -4.80
CA PHE A 164 -13.06 -16.97 -4.77
C PHE A 164 -13.14 -18.44 -5.19
N HIS A 165 -12.00 -19.13 -5.30
CA HIS A 165 -11.99 -20.55 -5.69
C HIS A 165 -12.68 -21.46 -4.68
N ALA A 166 -12.59 -21.13 -3.40
CA ALA A 166 -13.22 -21.86 -2.30
C ALA A 166 -14.43 -21.13 -1.73
N SER A 167 -15.29 -21.84 -1.02
CA SER A 167 -16.39 -21.29 -0.23
C SER A 167 -16.21 -21.71 1.23
N PRO A 168 -16.01 -20.79 2.18
CA PRO A 168 -15.95 -19.35 2.01
C PRO A 168 -14.69 -18.89 1.24
N PRO A 169 -14.71 -17.67 0.65
CA PRO A 169 -13.56 -17.09 -0.04
C PRO A 169 -12.32 -16.99 0.86
N GLN A 170 -11.14 -17.16 0.25
CA GLN A 170 -9.85 -17.06 0.94
C GLN A 170 -9.05 -15.88 0.40
N PHE A 171 -8.88 -14.82 1.20
CA PHE A 171 -8.27 -13.58 0.73
C PHE A 171 -6.74 -13.67 0.69
N ASN A 172 -6.15 -14.32 1.69
CA ASN A 172 -4.71 -14.35 1.90
C ASN A 172 -3.91 -14.71 0.64
N LEU A 173 -4.07 -15.92 0.07
CA LEU A 173 -3.27 -16.38 -1.04
C LEU A 173 -3.54 -15.60 -2.34
N GLY A 174 -4.81 -15.33 -2.67
CA GLY A 174 -5.20 -14.62 -3.89
C GLY A 174 -4.72 -13.16 -3.93
N LYS A 175 -4.28 -12.63 -2.80
CA LYS A 175 -3.76 -11.26 -2.64
C LYS A 175 -2.26 -11.20 -2.30
N SER A 176 -1.56 -12.34 -2.36
CA SER A 176 -0.18 -12.48 -1.89
C SER A 176 0.80 -13.04 -2.92
N PHE A 177 0.44 -13.04 -4.22
CA PHE A 177 1.42 -13.42 -5.23
C PHE A 177 2.60 -12.45 -5.21
N ASP A 178 3.77 -12.89 -5.64
CA ASP A 178 4.91 -11.99 -5.78
C ASP A 178 4.49 -10.76 -6.60
N THR A 179 4.91 -9.57 -6.17
CA THR A 179 4.55 -8.26 -6.71
C THR A 179 3.10 -7.78 -6.50
N PHE A 180 2.27 -8.48 -5.73
CA PHE A 180 0.87 -8.10 -5.50
C PHE A 180 0.67 -7.08 -4.35
N GLY A 181 1.75 -6.57 -3.80
CA GLY A 181 1.76 -5.54 -2.77
C GLY A 181 2.72 -4.38 -3.08
N PRO A 182 2.59 -3.69 -4.23
CA PRO A 182 3.41 -2.51 -4.45
C PRO A 182 3.11 -1.45 -3.41
N ILE A 183 4.17 -0.85 -2.85
CA ILE A 183 4.09 0.26 -1.90
C ILE A 183 5.09 1.36 -2.24
N GLY A 184 4.77 2.61 -1.91
CA GLY A 184 5.62 3.78 -2.12
C GLY A 184 4.82 5.02 -2.54
N PRO A 185 5.40 6.02 -3.21
CA PRO A 185 6.83 6.10 -3.56
C PRO A 185 7.73 6.35 -2.36
N ILE A 186 7.20 6.97 -1.31
CA ILE A 186 7.92 7.36 -0.08
C ILE A 186 7.06 7.06 1.15
N LEU A 187 7.69 7.08 2.32
CA LEU A 187 7.04 7.07 3.62
C LEU A 187 7.00 8.49 4.17
N VAL A 188 5.81 8.98 4.53
CA VAL A 188 5.59 10.32 5.09
C VAL A 188 5.11 10.19 6.52
N SER A 189 5.82 10.79 7.47
CA SER A 189 5.41 10.76 8.88
C SER A 189 4.08 11.50 9.13
N PRO A 190 3.28 11.08 10.12
CA PRO A 190 1.94 11.62 10.36
C PRO A 190 1.90 13.14 10.63
N ASP A 191 2.99 13.71 11.11
CA ASP A 191 3.09 15.13 11.50
C ASP A 191 3.24 16.09 10.30
N LEU A 192 3.55 15.56 9.11
CA LEU A 192 3.70 16.38 7.90
C LEU A 192 2.41 16.58 7.11
N PHE A 193 1.35 15.83 7.41
CA PHE A 193 0.07 15.99 6.74
C PHE A 193 -0.73 17.18 7.30
N ASN A 194 -1.40 17.91 6.41
CA ASN A 194 -2.37 18.93 6.81
C ASN A 194 -3.54 18.30 7.59
N ASP A 195 -4.07 17.20 7.09
CA ASP A 195 -5.04 16.34 7.78
C ASP A 195 -4.84 14.89 7.39
N LYS A 196 -4.11 14.15 8.22
CA LYS A 196 -3.80 12.71 7.99
C LYS A 196 -5.02 11.78 8.00
N SER A 197 -6.18 12.27 8.42
CA SER A 197 -7.45 11.54 8.41
C SER A 197 -8.26 11.75 7.12
N SER A 198 -7.86 12.69 6.26
CA SER A 198 -8.62 13.13 5.09
C SER A 198 -7.72 13.34 3.88
N LEU A 199 -7.24 12.26 3.28
CA LEU A 199 -6.36 12.28 2.13
C LEU A 199 -7.12 11.81 0.88
N LYS A 200 -7.02 12.56 -0.23
CA LYS A 200 -7.59 12.13 -1.50
C LYS A 200 -6.79 10.96 -2.06
N LEU A 201 -7.52 9.96 -2.55
CA LEU A 201 -6.99 8.77 -3.18
C LEU A 201 -7.57 8.63 -4.59
N GLU A 202 -6.70 8.40 -5.57
CA GLU A 202 -7.09 8.16 -6.95
C GLU A 202 -6.33 6.97 -7.53
N CYS A 203 -7.03 6.16 -8.33
CA CYS A 203 -6.43 5.08 -9.10
C CYS A 203 -6.90 5.16 -10.55
N SER A 204 -5.98 5.04 -11.49
CA SER A 204 -6.29 4.95 -12.92
C SER A 204 -5.54 3.81 -13.60
N VAL A 205 -6.14 3.27 -14.65
CA VAL A 205 -5.55 2.28 -15.55
C VAL A 205 -5.47 2.89 -16.93
N ASN A 206 -4.27 3.04 -17.49
CA ASN A 206 -4.02 3.69 -18.79
C ASN A 206 -4.70 5.08 -18.89
N ASP A 207 -4.54 5.89 -17.83
CA ASP A 207 -5.16 7.23 -17.69
C ASP A 207 -6.70 7.24 -17.55
N GLU A 208 -7.38 6.08 -17.59
CA GLU A 208 -8.80 5.99 -17.25
C GLU A 208 -8.97 5.91 -15.73
N LEU A 209 -9.63 6.93 -15.16
CA LEU A 209 -9.91 6.95 -13.72
C LEU A 209 -10.83 5.78 -13.33
N ARG A 210 -10.42 5.00 -12.34
CA ARG A 210 -11.10 3.81 -11.84
C ARG A 210 -11.65 3.99 -10.44
N GLN A 211 -10.81 4.48 -9.54
CA GLN A 211 -11.17 4.74 -8.14
C GLN A 211 -10.85 6.20 -7.81
N LYS A 212 -11.74 6.84 -7.07
CA LYS A 212 -11.56 8.20 -6.57
C LYS A 212 -12.36 8.39 -5.30
N ASP A 213 -11.66 8.68 -4.22
CA ASP A 213 -12.27 8.85 -2.90
C ASP A 213 -11.38 9.65 -1.95
N ASN A 214 -11.76 9.63 -0.69
CA ASN A 214 -11.02 10.23 0.40
C ASN A 214 -10.98 9.27 1.59
N THR A 215 -9.86 9.22 2.31
CA THR A 215 -9.68 8.33 3.47
C THR A 215 -10.63 8.62 4.64
N ASN A 216 -11.30 9.77 4.65
CA ASN A 216 -12.35 10.07 5.63
C ASN A 216 -13.64 9.23 5.42
N ASP A 217 -13.77 8.48 4.30
CA ASP A 217 -14.84 7.51 4.06
C ASP A 217 -14.54 6.12 4.67
N LEU A 218 -13.37 5.92 5.27
CA LEU A 218 -13.05 4.69 6.00
C LEU A 218 -14.12 4.39 7.05
N ILE A 219 -14.58 3.13 7.10
CA ILE A 219 -15.51 2.63 8.12
C ILE A 219 -14.81 2.56 9.47
N PHE A 220 -13.62 1.96 9.48
CA PHE A 220 -12.71 1.88 10.62
C PHE A 220 -11.46 2.68 10.28
N ASP A 221 -11.19 3.73 11.02
CA ASP A 221 -10.00 4.57 10.84
C ASP A 221 -8.72 3.87 11.31
N ILE A 222 -7.56 4.44 10.97
CA ILE A 222 -6.26 3.86 11.32
C ILE A 222 -6.11 3.64 12.83
N PRO A 223 -6.45 4.60 13.71
CA PRO A 223 -6.42 4.38 15.17
C PRO A 223 -7.24 3.19 15.63
N TYR A 224 -8.44 3.04 15.11
CA TYR A 224 -9.31 1.92 15.48
C TYR A 224 -8.74 0.59 14.98
N ILE A 225 -8.23 0.52 13.74
CA ILE A 225 -7.61 -0.69 13.17
C ILE A 225 -6.41 -1.13 14.00
N ILE A 226 -5.51 -0.19 14.36
CA ILE A 226 -4.34 -0.47 15.19
C ILE A 226 -4.76 -0.99 16.57
N SER A 227 -5.72 -0.31 17.20
CA SER A 227 -6.25 -0.74 18.50
C SER A 227 -6.80 -2.16 18.41
N TYR A 228 -7.66 -2.43 17.43
CA TYR A 228 -8.29 -3.73 17.23
C TYR A 228 -7.27 -4.85 16.98
N ILE A 229 -6.34 -4.68 16.05
CA ILE A 229 -5.32 -5.72 15.76
C ILE A 229 -4.43 -5.97 16.97
N SER A 230 -4.04 -4.89 17.67
CA SER A 230 -3.12 -4.99 18.81
C SER A 230 -3.72 -5.68 20.03
N GLU A 231 -5.03 -5.84 20.13
CA GLU A 231 -5.66 -6.68 21.17
C GLU A 231 -5.26 -8.15 21.03
N PHE A 232 -5.07 -8.64 19.81
CA PHE A 232 -4.83 -10.06 19.51
C PHE A 232 -3.36 -10.34 19.22
N ILE A 233 -2.70 -9.45 18.47
CA ILE A 233 -1.35 -9.63 17.93
C ILE A 233 -0.47 -8.46 18.36
N THR A 234 0.76 -8.72 18.82
CA THR A 234 1.73 -7.66 19.08
C THR A 234 2.19 -7.10 17.74
N LEU A 235 1.91 -5.82 17.49
CA LEU A 235 2.43 -5.10 16.34
C LEU A 235 3.92 -4.84 16.51
N LYS A 236 4.67 -4.92 15.42
CA LYS A 236 6.12 -4.75 15.38
C LYS A 236 6.51 -3.58 14.46
N THR A 237 7.60 -2.93 14.80
CA THR A 237 8.22 -1.91 13.94
C THR A 237 8.45 -2.49 12.54
N GLY A 238 7.99 -1.78 11.52
CA GLY A 238 8.01 -2.21 10.13
C GLY A 238 6.80 -3.05 9.69
N ASP A 239 5.84 -3.38 10.58
CA ASP A 239 4.59 -4.01 10.16
C ASP A 239 3.79 -3.06 9.27
N LEU A 240 3.15 -3.62 8.24
CA LEU A 240 2.31 -2.91 7.28
C LEU A 240 0.83 -3.17 7.56
N ILE A 241 0.02 -2.12 7.44
CA ILE A 241 -1.44 -2.21 7.55
C ILE A 241 -2.04 -1.55 6.30
N PHE A 242 -2.52 -2.35 5.36
CA PHE A 242 -3.35 -1.93 4.24
C PHE A 242 -4.75 -1.64 4.77
N THR A 243 -5.24 -0.42 4.57
CA THR A 243 -6.41 0.09 5.32
C THR A 243 -7.73 -0.14 4.62
N GLY A 244 -7.72 -0.77 3.45
CA GLY A 244 -8.90 -1.00 2.62
C GLY A 244 -8.97 -0.06 1.42
N THR A 245 -9.77 -0.46 0.43
CA THR A 245 -9.93 0.22 -0.85
C THR A 245 -11.32 0.82 -1.01
N PRO A 246 -11.48 1.96 -1.72
CA PRO A 246 -12.77 2.53 -2.05
C PRO A 246 -13.47 1.78 -3.20
N ALA A 247 -14.70 2.20 -3.53
CA ALA A 247 -15.44 1.74 -4.70
C ALA A 247 -14.66 1.93 -6.01
N GLY A 248 -15.03 1.17 -7.03
CA GLY A 248 -14.43 1.24 -8.36
C GLY A 248 -13.45 0.12 -8.68
N VAL A 249 -13.42 -0.94 -7.88
CA VAL A 249 -12.61 -2.14 -8.18
C VAL A 249 -13.03 -2.78 -9.50
N GLY A 250 -12.09 -3.39 -10.20
CA GLY A 250 -12.35 -3.97 -11.52
C GLY A 250 -13.38 -5.08 -11.52
N ALA A 251 -13.44 -5.89 -10.47
CA ALA A 251 -14.40 -6.99 -10.34
C ALA A 251 -15.87 -6.52 -10.33
N THR A 252 -16.17 -5.35 -9.78
CA THR A 252 -17.52 -4.79 -9.77
C THR A 252 -17.91 -4.15 -11.12
N GLN A 253 -16.92 -3.74 -11.90
CA GLN A 253 -17.10 -3.07 -13.20
C GLN A 253 -16.86 -3.98 -14.42
N GLY A 254 -16.36 -5.20 -14.23
CA GLY A 254 -15.89 -6.05 -15.32
C GLY A 254 -14.62 -5.54 -16.02
N LYS A 255 -13.84 -4.69 -15.35
CA LYS A 255 -12.66 -4.00 -15.91
C LYS A 255 -11.37 -4.44 -15.20
N LEU A 256 -10.99 -5.69 -15.42
CA LEU A 256 -9.78 -6.28 -14.84
C LEU A 256 -8.50 -5.82 -15.55
N LEU A 257 -7.36 -6.00 -14.90
CA LEU A 257 -6.04 -5.67 -15.43
C LEU A 257 -5.65 -6.60 -16.59
N LYS A 258 -4.95 -6.02 -17.57
CA LYS A 258 -4.48 -6.71 -18.75
C LYS A 258 -2.96 -6.56 -18.92
N ASP A 259 -2.38 -7.45 -19.71
CA ASP A 259 -0.96 -7.34 -20.07
C ASP A 259 -0.67 -5.99 -20.75
N GLY A 260 0.36 -5.31 -20.28
CA GLY A 260 0.76 -3.99 -20.77
C GLY A 260 0.04 -2.80 -20.12
N ASP A 261 -1.00 -3.01 -19.29
CA ASP A 261 -1.65 -1.91 -18.58
C ASP A 261 -0.69 -1.19 -17.64
N ILE A 262 -0.88 0.12 -17.51
CA ILE A 262 -0.18 0.97 -16.54
C ILE A 262 -1.16 1.34 -15.43
N LEU A 263 -0.90 0.84 -14.24
CA LEU A 263 -1.67 1.13 -13.03
C LEU A 263 -1.03 2.32 -12.32
N SER A 264 -1.74 3.44 -12.21
CA SER A 264 -1.30 4.64 -11.50
C SER A 264 -2.13 4.82 -10.23
N THR A 265 -1.47 4.94 -9.10
CA THR A 265 -2.11 5.11 -7.79
C THR A 265 -1.55 6.33 -7.10
N THR A 266 -2.40 7.27 -6.73
CA THR A 266 -2.00 8.54 -6.12
C THR A 266 -2.71 8.74 -4.79
N ILE A 267 -1.97 9.14 -3.76
CA ILE A 267 -2.52 9.68 -2.51
C ILE A 267 -1.94 11.06 -2.27
N GLU A 268 -2.84 11.99 -1.94
CA GLU A 268 -2.51 13.38 -1.64
C GLU A 268 -1.39 13.48 -0.58
N GLU A 269 -0.45 14.39 -0.77
CA GLU A 269 0.72 14.64 0.10
C GLU A 269 1.74 13.50 0.21
N ILE A 270 1.49 12.32 -0.39
CA ILE A 270 2.44 11.20 -0.43
C ILE A 270 3.08 11.07 -1.82
N GLY A 271 2.28 11.03 -2.87
CA GLY A 271 2.77 10.92 -4.24
C GLY A 271 2.06 9.86 -5.07
N THR A 272 2.72 9.44 -6.15
CA THR A 272 2.14 8.54 -7.16
C THR A 272 3.05 7.34 -7.40
N MET A 273 2.48 6.16 -7.37
CA MET A 273 3.08 4.93 -7.89
C MET A 273 2.62 4.70 -9.34
N LYS A 274 3.48 4.10 -10.16
CA LYS A 274 3.15 3.64 -11.51
C LYS A 274 3.73 2.27 -11.75
N ASN A 275 2.87 1.27 -11.81
CA ASN A 275 3.25 -0.12 -11.99
C ASN A 275 2.74 -0.62 -13.34
N LYS A 276 3.61 -1.27 -14.12
CA LYS A 276 3.21 -1.93 -15.36
C LYS A 276 2.73 -3.33 -15.05
N CYS A 277 1.59 -3.71 -15.60
CA CYS A 277 1.07 -5.07 -15.53
C CYS A 277 1.73 -5.93 -16.62
N VAL A 278 2.28 -7.07 -16.23
CA VAL A 278 3.01 -7.98 -17.13
C VAL A 278 2.50 -9.40 -16.97
N ARG A 279 2.09 -10.02 -18.06
CA ARG A 279 1.72 -11.43 -18.07
C ARG A 279 2.98 -12.30 -18.13
N ILE A 280 3.28 -13.02 -17.03
CA ILE A 280 4.54 -13.81 -16.94
C ILE A 280 4.42 -15.26 -17.36
N SER A 281 3.21 -15.83 -17.43
CA SER A 281 3.00 -17.20 -17.87
C SER A 281 1.55 -17.49 -18.21
N ASP A 282 1.36 -18.51 -19.07
CA ASP A 282 0.05 -19.11 -19.36
C ASP A 282 -0.41 -20.09 -18.27
N HIS A 283 -0.08 -19.85 -17.01
CA HIS A 283 -0.65 -20.64 -15.91
C HIS A 283 -2.14 -20.32 -15.75
N SER A 284 -2.87 -20.36 -16.85
CA SER A 284 -4.32 -20.31 -16.91
C SER A 284 -4.99 -21.58 -16.37
N ASN A 285 -4.35 -22.25 -15.38
CA ASN A 285 -5.03 -23.29 -14.62
C ASN A 285 -6.18 -22.74 -13.76
N SER A 286 -6.31 -21.43 -13.67
CA SER A 286 -7.48 -20.78 -13.13
C SER A 286 -8.48 -20.44 -14.25
N SER A 287 -9.07 -21.45 -14.85
CA SER A 287 -10.27 -21.30 -15.68
C SER A 287 -11.51 -20.90 -14.87
N PHE A 288 -11.36 -20.77 -13.55
CA PHE A 288 -12.47 -20.36 -12.67
C PHE A 288 -12.62 -18.85 -12.70
N ILE A 289 -13.67 -18.38 -13.34
CA ILE A 289 -14.12 -17.00 -13.25
C ILE A 289 -15.35 -17.00 -12.34
N PRO A 290 -15.31 -16.27 -11.20
CA PRO A 290 -16.49 -16.15 -10.35
C PRO A 290 -17.71 -15.63 -11.10
N GLU A 291 -18.89 -16.19 -10.89
CA GLU A 291 -20.10 -15.84 -11.66
C GLU A 291 -20.41 -14.35 -11.61
N PHE A 292 -20.25 -13.69 -10.45
CA PHE A 292 -20.51 -12.26 -10.30
C PHE A 292 -19.56 -11.37 -11.14
N ILE A 293 -18.42 -11.91 -11.56
CA ILE A 293 -17.50 -11.23 -12.49
C ILE A 293 -17.88 -11.54 -13.92
N LYS A 294 -18.24 -12.80 -14.25
CA LYS A 294 -18.66 -13.18 -15.61
C LYS A 294 -19.79 -12.32 -16.13
N ASP A 295 -20.78 -12.05 -15.28
CA ASP A 295 -21.96 -11.25 -15.65
C ASP A 295 -21.62 -9.80 -15.98
N LYS A 296 -20.44 -9.32 -15.60
CA LYS A 296 -19.98 -7.95 -15.83
C LYS A 296 -18.90 -7.83 -16.90
N MET A 297 -18.30 -8.93 -17.31
CA MET A 297 -17.32 -8.94 -18.39
C MET A 297 -18.01 -8.70 -19.73
N PRO A 298 -17.40 -7.90 -20.65
CA PRO A 298 -17.90 -7.78 -21.99
C PRO A 298 -18.02 -9.17 -22.62
N SER A 299 -19.16 -9.44 -23.27
CA SER A 299 -19.34 -10.69 -24.04
C SER A 299 -18.18 -10.82 -25.03
N LYS A 300 -17.48 -11.97 -25.02
CA LYS A 300 -16.54 -12.26 -26.09
C LYS A 300 -17.34 -12.24 -27.40
N GLU A 301 -17.22 -11.17 -28.17
CA GLU A 301 -17.61 -11.22 -29.54
C GLU A 301 -16.75 -12.30 -30.21
N ASN A 302 -17.42 -13.28 -30.79
CA ASN A 302 -16.76 -14.35 -31.51
C ASN A 302 -15.98 -13.72 -32.70
N ASP A 303 -14.65 -13.66 -32.56
CA ASP A 303 -13.73 -13.49 -33.66
C ASP A 303 -13.50 -14.84 -34.39
#